data_80845cf3063a5d625dfe975ae0373680
#
_entry.id   80845cf3063a5d625dfe975ae0373680
#
_cell.length_a   1.000
_cell.length_b   1.000
_cell.length_c   1.000
_cell.angle_alpha   90.00
_cell.angle_beta   90.00
_cell.angle_gamma   90.00
#
_symmetry.space_group_name_H-M   'P 1'
#
loop_
_entity.id
_entity.type
_entity.pdbx_description
1 polymer ?
#
loop_
_entity_poly.entity_id
_entity_poly.type
_entity_poly.pdbx_seq_one_letter_code
_entity_poly.pdbx_strand_id
1 'polypeptide(L)'
;TVIGDALSNIFRKMGYNTIKINHLGDWGKQFGLLMVAYKKWGSKEAVEANPIDELLKLYVRINAEIENDPALDEEGRLWFKKLEDGDPEATELWQWFRDESLVEFNRIYKLLGVEFDSLNGEAFYNDKMDEAVQILEDKGLLKESKGASIVELDDVNLPPAMIKKSDGATL
;
A
#
# COMPACT_ATOMS: atom_id res chain seq x y z
N THR A 1 13.59 -6.79 5.44
CA THR A 1 13.47 -8.24 5.11
C THR A 1 14.49 -9.06 5.89
N VAL A 2 15.82 -8.94 5.65
CA VAL A 2 16.86 -9.80 6.26
C VAL A 2 16.95 -9.71 7.80
N ILE A 3 16.70 -8.53 8.39
CA ILE A 3 16.69 -8.35 9.85
C ILE A 3 15.53 -9.16 10.46
N GLY A 4 14.33 -9.05 9.88
CA GLY A 4 13.15 -9.80 10.35
C GLY A 4 13.35 -11.31 10.21
N ASP A 5 13.96 -11.75 9.12
CA ASP A 5 14.27 -13.17 8.93
C ASP A 5 15.28 -13.68 9.96
N ALA A 6 16.35 -12.93 10.21
CA ALA A 6 17.34 -13.27 11.23
C ALA A 6 16.70 -13.36 12.63
N LEU A 7 15.87 -12.40 13.02
CA LEU A 7 15.12 -12.43 14.29
C LEU A 7 14.19 -13.64 14.36
N SER A 8 13.42 -13.92 13.29
CA SER A 8 12.55 -15.08 13.22
C SER A 8 13.33 -16.39 13.45
N ASN A 9 14.48 -16.52 12.80
CA ASN A 9 15.33 -17.70 12.92
C ASN A 9 15.88 -17.86 14.36
N ILE A 10 16.27 -16.77 15.02
CA ILE A 10 16.69 -16.78 16.44
C ILE A 10 15.55 -17.26 17.33
N PHE A 11 14.36 -16.66 17.22
CA PHE A 11 13.20 -17.03 18.03
C PHE A 11 12.76 -18.48 17.78
N ARG A 12 12.79 -18.95 16.53
CA ARG A 12 12.53 -20.38 16.20
C ARG A 12 13.53 -21.30 16.92
N LYS A 13 14.82 -20.93 16.91
CA LYS A 13 15.86 -21.70 17.61
C LYS A 13 15.65 -21.73 19.13
N MET A 14 15.03 -20.70 19.68
CA MET A 14 14.64 -20.63 21.10
C MET A 14 13.36 -21.41 21.41
N GLY A 15 12.71 -22.05 20.43
CA GLY A 15 11.50 -22.84 20.60
C GLY A 15 10.19 -22.09 20.41
N TYR A 16 10.23 -20.83 19.93
CA TYR A 16 9.01 -20.08 19.64
C TYR A 16 8.44 -20.45 18.26
N ASN A 17 7.12 -20.44 18.15
CA ASN A 17 6.45 -20.45 16.85
C ASN A 17 6.46 -19.04 16.27
N THR A 18 7.13 -18.83 15.15
CA THR A 18 7.22 -17.52 14.48
C THR A 18 6.44 -17.55 13.18
N ILE A 19 5.71 -16.47 12.90
CA ILE A 19 5.00 -16.24 11.66
C ILE A 19 5.67 -15.05 10.96
N LYS A 20 6.13 -15.27 9.73
CA LYS A 20 6.76 -14.24 8.90
C LYS A 20 5.73 -13.66 7.92
N ILE A 21 5.38 -12.40 8.10
CA ILE A 21 4.45 -11.68 7.24
C ILE A 21 5.25 -10.69 6.38
N ASN A 22 5.05 -10.74 5.07
CA ASN A 22 5.51 -9.70 4.16
C ASN A 22 4.39 -8.67 4.03
N HIS A 23 4.50 -7.59 4.78
CA HIS A 23 3.54 -6.49 4.73
C HIS A 23 3.91 -5.55 3.58
N LEU A 24 3.33 -5.80 2.42
CA LEU A 24 3.57 -5.02 1.21
C LEU A 24 2.80 -3.70 1.26
N GLY A 25 3.43 -2.62 0.81
CA GLY A 25 2.75 -1.35 0.52
C GLY A 25 2.01 -1.44 -0.82
N ASP A 26 0.98 -2.26 -0.88
CA ASP A 26 0.25 -2.58 -2.10
C ASP A 26 -1.09 -1.87 -2.23
N TRP A 27 -1.30 -0.79 -1.46
CA TRP A 27 -2.51 0.02 -1.47
C TRP A 27 -2.20 1.51 -1.36
N GLY A 28 -3.02 2.36 -1.99
CA GLY A 28 -2.89 3.80 -1.88
C GLY A 28 -2.91 4.55 -3.21
N LYS A 29 -2.97 5.89 -3.15
CA LYS A 29 -3.03 6.80 -4.31
C LYS A 29 -1.93 6.54 -5.35
N GLN A 30 -0.77 6.06 -4.92
CA GLN A 30 0.34 5.71 -5.82
C GLN A 30 -0.06 4.69 -6.89
N PHE A 31 -0.98 3.77 -6.59
CA PHE A 31 -1.51 2.84 -7.59
C PHE A 31 -2.44 3.53 -8.58
N GLY A 32 -3.26 4.49 -8.13
CA GLY A 32 -4.05 5.30 -9.04
C GLY A 32 -3.18 6.11 -10.02
N LEU A 33 -2.12 6.74 -9.52
CA LEU A 33 -1.14 7.42 -10.37
C LEU A 33 -0.46 6.46 -11.36
N LEU A 34 -0.10 5.28 -10.92
CA LEU A 34 0.52 4.27 -11.77
C LEU A 34 -0.44 3.78 -12.88
N MET A 35 -1.73 3.62 -12.57
CA MET A 35 -2.76 3.29 -13.56
C MET A 35 -2.89 4.40 -14.62
N VAL A 36 -2.92 5.67 -14.20
CA VAL A 36 -2.93 6.81 -15.13
C VAL A 36 -1.70 6.81 -16.02
N ALA A 37 -0.51 6.63 -15.44
CA ALA A 37 0.75 6.59 -16.17
C ALA A 37 0.77 5.44 -17.19
N TYR A 38 0.34 4.26 -16.78
CA TYR A 38 0.27 3.10 -17.66
C TYR A 38 -0.71 3.33 -18.82
N LYS A 39 -1.90 3.87 -18.58
CA LYS A 39 -2.89 4.15 -19.63
C LYS A 39 -2.41 5.22 -20.62
N LYS A 40 -1.60 6.17 -20.18
CA LYS A 40 -1.07 7.24 -21.04
C LYS A 40 0.19 6.83 -21.80
N TRP A 41 1.08 6.06 -21.19
CA TRP A 41 2.43 5.84 -21.73
C TRP A 41 2.93 4.40 -21.61
N GLY A 42 2.19 3.52 -20.95
CA GLY A 42 2.59 2.15 -20.73
C GLY A 42 2.38 1.25 -21.95
N SER A 43 3.08 0.13 -21.94
CA SER A 43 2.87 -0.99 -22.87
C SER A 43 2.89 -2.28 -22.07
N LYS A 44 1.95 -3.17 -22.36
CA LYS A 44 1.83 -4.46 -21.69
C LYS A 44 3.10 -5.28 -21.89
N GLU A 45 3.59 -5.32 -23.13
CA GLU A 45 4.78 -6.08 -23.52
C GLU A 45 6.03 -5.58 -22.76
N ALA A 46 6.15 -4.26 -22.56
CA ALA A 46 7.28 -3.67 -21.83
C ALA A 46 7.22 -4.02 -20.34
N VAL A 47 6.03 -3.95 -19.73
CA VAL A 47 5.84 -4.31 -18.32
C VAL A 47 6.09 -5.80 -18.10
N GLU A 48 5.55 -6.68 -18.94
CA GLU A 48 5.78 -8.13 -18.83
C GLU A 48 7.26 -8.51 -19.04
N ALA A 49 7.99 -7.77 -19.89
CA ALA A 49 9.42 -8.02 -20.12
C ALA A 49 10.31 -7.57 -18.95
N ASN A 50 9.99 -6.47 -18.28
CA ASN A 50 10.77 -5.91 -17.18
C ASN A 50 9.86 -5.12 -16.19
N PRO A 51 9.09 -5.83 -15.37
CA PRO A 51 8.01 -5.22 -14.58
C PRO A 51 8.47 -4.07 -13.68
N ILE A 52 9.49 -4.30 -12.86
CA ILE A 52 9.93 -3.34 -11.85
C ILE A 52 10.46 -2.06 -12.50
N ASP A 53 11.33 -2.19 -13.50
CA ASP A 53 11.92 -1.01 -14.15
C ASP A 53 10.88 -0.21 -14.93
N GLU A 54 9.96 -0.88 -15.64
CA GLU A 54 8.94 -0.19 -16.42
C GLU A 54 7.87 0.48 -15.53
N LEU A 55 7.39 -0.20 -14.49
CA LEU A 55 6.45 0.40 -13.53
C LEU A 55 7.13 1.57 -12.77
N LEU A 56 8.40 1.44 -12.41
CA LEU A 56 9.16 2.53 -11.78
C LEU A 56 9.32 3.73 -12.73
N LYS A 57 9.67 3.51 -13.99
CA LYS A 57 9.78 4.58 -14.99
C LYS A 57 8.45 5.33 -15.16
N LEU A 58 7.34 4.59 -15.25
CA LEU A 58 6.01 5.18 -15.35
C LEU A 58 5.68 6.01 -14.11
N TYR A 59 5.98 5.49 -12.92
CA TYR A 59 5.73 6.18 -11.67
C TYR A 59 6.59 7.45 -11.52
N VAL A 60 7.87 7.39 -11.83
CA VAL A 60 8.76 8.55 -11.81
C VAL A 60 8.29 9.61 -12.82
N ARG A 61 7.90 9.18 -14.03
CA ARG A 61 7.41 10.08 -15.08
C ARG A 61 6.15 10.82 -14.65
N ILE A 62 5.13 10.12 -14.12
CA ILE A 62 3.90 10.80 -13.74
C ILE A 62 4.11 11.80 -12.60
N ASN A 63 4.98 11.48 -11.62
CA ASN A 63 5.30 12.42 -10.55
C ASN A 63 6.02 13.68 -11.06
N ALA A 64 6.87 13.56 -12.08
CA ALA A 64 7.50 14.73 -12.71
C ALA A 64 6.48 15.54 -13.54
N GLU A 65 5.56 14.88 -14.25
CA GLU A 65 4.55 15.57 -15.07
C GLU A 65 3.48 16.27 -14.21
N ILE A 66 3.19 15.81 -12.99
CA ILE A 66 2.27 16.48 -12.06
C ILE A 66 2.73 17.92 -11.76
N GLU A 67 4.03 18.21 -11.76
CA GLU A 67 4.54 19.57 -11.56
C GLU A 67 4.10 20.53 -12.67
N ASN A 68 3.92 20.01 -13.90
CA ASN A 68 3.50 20.76 -15.07
C ASN A 68 2.00 20.69 -15.29
N ASP A 69 1.36 19.59 -14.92
CA ASP A 69 -0.08 19.33 -15.07
C ASP A 69 -0.66 18.75 -13.76
N PRO A 70 -1.08 19.61 -12.82
CA PRO A 70 -1.68 19.15 -11.57
C PRO A 70 -2.96 18.33 -11.73
N ALA A 71 -3.62 18.35 -12.90
CA ALA A 71 -4.81 17.54 -13.16
C ALA A 71 -4.49 16.03 -13.12
N LEU A 72 -3.25 15.65 -13.38
CA LEU A 72 -2.80 14.25 -13.27
C LEU A 72 -2.88 13.72 -11.83
N ASP A 73 -2.64 14.56 -10.82
CA ASP A 73 -2.77 14.17 -9.42
C ASP A 73 -4.24 13.85 -9.07
N GLU A 74 -5.16 14.65 -9.55
CA GLU A 74 -6.60 14.42 -9.36
C GLU A 74 -7.07 13.18 -10.13
N GLU A 75 -6.59 12.99 -11.37
CA GLU A 75 -6.87 11.78 -12.14
C GLU A 75 -6.38 10.52 -11.40
N GLY A 76 -5.20 10.58 -10.76
CA GLY A 76 -4.69 9.50 -9.93
C GLY A 76 -5.56 9.21 -8.70
N ARG A 77 -6.08 10.26 -8.04
CA ARG A 77 -7.05 10.11 -6.93
C ARG A 77 -8.34 9.43 -7.40
N LEU A 78 -8.86 9.83 -8.55
CA LEU A 78 -10.07 9.23 -9.12
C LEU A 78 -9.87 7.75 -9.48
N TRP A 79 -8.70 7.38 -10.03
CA TRP A 79 -8.39 5.97 -10.30
C TRP A 79 -8.22 5.15 -9.03
N PHE A 80 -7.60 5.73 -7.99
CA PHE A 80 -7.53 5.05 -6.71
C PHE A 80 -8.92 4.90 -6.07
N LYS A 81 -9.77 5.93 -6.16
CA LYS A 81 -11.16 5.83 -5.69
C LYS A 81 -11.94 4.74 -6.41
N LYS A 82 -11.78 4.59 -7.74
CA LYS A 82 -12.36 3.48 -8.48
C LYS A 82 -11.89 2.12 -7.95
N LEU A 83 -10.61 1.99 -7.61
CA LEU A 83 -10.07 0.77 -7.03
C LEU A 83 -10.71 0.47 -5.66
N GLU A 84 -10.85 1.48 -4.80
CA GLU A 84 -11.53 1.35 -3.50
C GLU A 84 -13.00 0.92 -3.66
N ASP A 85 -13.68 1.43 -4.70
CA ASP A 85 -15.08 1.12 -5.01
C ASP A 85 -15.25 -0.24 -5.74
N GLY A 86 -14.15 -0.95 -6.01
CA GLY A 86 -14.17 -2.26 -6.66
C GLY A 86 -14.43 -2.22 -8.16
N ASP A 87 -14.09 -1.11 -8.85
CA ASP A 87 -14.17 -1.03 -10.30
C ASP A 87 -13.35 -2.15 -10.97
N PRO A 88 -13.94 -2.91 -11.90
CA PRO A 88 -13.27 -4.07 -12.48
C PRO A 88 -11.95 -3.75 -13.19
N GLU A 89 -11.89 -2.64 -13.95
CA GLU A 89 -10.68 -2.24 -14.68
C GLU A 89 -9.57 -1.84 -13.72
N ALA A 90 -9.90 -1.04 -12.69
CA ALA A 90 -8.93 -0.62 -11.69
C ALA A 90 -8.41 -1.82 -10.89
N THR A 91 -9.28 -2.75 -10.53
CA THR A 91 -8.91 -3.97 -9.78
C THR A 91 -8.02 -4.88 -10.61
N GLU A 92 -8.33 -5.08 -11.90
CA GLU A 92 -7.53 -5.90 -12.82
C GLU A 92 -6.13 -5.31 -13.02
N LEU A 93 -6.02 -3.99 -13.23
CA LEU A 93 -4.72 -3.31 -13.36
C LEU A 93 -3.91 -3.40 -12.09
N TRP A 94 -4.52 -3.14 -10.93
CA TRP A 94 -3.86 -3.24 -9.63
C TRP A 94 -3.33 -4.65 -9.37
N GLN A 95 -4.17 -5.66 -9.58
CA GLN A 95 -3.80 -7.06 -9.37
C GLN A 95 -2.63 -7.46 -10.28
N TRP A 96 -2.69 -7.06 -11.56
CA TRP A 96 -1.63 -7.34 -12.50
C TRP A 96 -0.31 -6.68 -12.10
N PHE A 97 -0.29 -5.38 -11.77
CA PHE A 97 0.93 -4.70 -11.32
C PHE A 97 1.53 -5.34 -10.06
N ARG A 98 0.67 -5.76 -9.13
CA ARG A 98 1.06 -6.45 -7.92
C ARG A 98 1.67 -7.81 -8.23
N ASP A 99 1.03 -8.59 -9.06
CA ASP A 99 1.47 -9.95 -9.40
C ASP A 99 2.80 -9.92 -10.16
N GLU A 100 2.97 -9.05 -11.14
CA GLU A 100 4.24 -8.85 -11.84
C GLU A 100 5.36 -8.41 -10.89
N SER A 101 5.06 -7.50 -9.96
CA SER A 101 6.03 -7.07 -8.96
C SER A 101 6.44 -8.21 -8.02
N LEU A 102 5.49 -9.05 -7.62
CA LEU A 102 5.73 -10.20 -6.75
C LEU A 102 6.63 -11.26 -7.40
N VAL A 103 6.58 -11.45 -8.71
CA VAL A 103 7.51 -12.35 -9.42
C VAL A 103 8.95 -11.93 -9.15
N GLU A 104 9.27 -10.65 -9.32
CA GLU A 104 10.63 -10.14 -9.12
C GLU A 104 10.99 -10.10 -7.62
N PHE A 105 10.08 -9.70 -6.73
CA PHE A 105 10.33 -9.76 -5.29
C PHE A 105 10.64 -11.16 -4.82
N ASN A 106 9.91 -12.16 -5.28
CA ASN A 106 10.14 -13.56 -4.93
C ASN A 106 11.50 -14.07 -5.46
N ARG A 107 11.95 -13.57 -6.62
CA ARG A 107 13.29 -13.86 -7.12
C ARG A 107 14.36 -13.37 -6.15
N ILE A 108 14.22 -12.14 -5.64
CA ILE A 108 15.15 -11.56 -4.66
C ILE A 108 15.06 -12.28 -3.31
N TYR A 109 13.86 -12.58 -2.82
CA TYR A 109 13.68 -13.32 -1.56
C TYR A 109 14.34 -14.70 -1.63
N LYS A 110 14.18 -15.41 -2.75
CA LYS A 110 14.84 -16.69 -2.98
C LYS A 110 16.37 -16.56 -2.99
N LEU A 111 16.91 -15.51 -3.61
CA LEU A 111 18.36 -15.23 -3.59
C LEU A 111 18.88 -14.98 -2.17
N LEU A 112 18.09 -14.30 -1.33
CA LEU A 112 18.41 -14.02 0.08
C LEU A 112 18.15 -15.21 1.00
N GLY A 113 17.50 -16.27 0.53
CA GLY A 113 17.09 -17.41 1.35
C GLY A 113 15.98 -17.07 2.34
N VAL A 114 15.15 -16.06 2.03
CA VAL A 114 14.04 -15.60 2.88
C VAL A 114 12.72 -16.12 2.35
N GLU A 115 11.90 -16.67 3.24
CA GLU A 115 10.54 -17.12 2.94
C GLU A 115 9.55 -16.45 3.88
N PHE A 116 8.31 -16.28 3.44
CA PHE A 116 7.22 -15.71 4.21
C PHE A 116 6.07 -16.70 4.34
N ASP A 117 5.42 -16.70 5.49
CA ASP A 117 4.21 -17.49 5.75
C ASP A 117 2.96 -16.81 5.19
N SER A 118 3.01 -15.47 5.00
CA SER A 118 1.90 -14.66 4.48
C SER A 118 2.39 -13.44 3.72
N LEU A 119 1.60 -13.01 2.72
CA LEU A 119 1.78 -11.79 1.93
C LEU A 119 0.65 -10.78 2.21
N ASN A 120 0.18 -10.69 3.46
CA ASN A 120 -0.86 -9.76 3.86
C ASN A 120 -0.30 -8.34 3.91
N GLY A 121 -0.35 -7.65 2.77
CA GLY A 121 0.00 -6.24 2.62
C GLY A 121 -1.10 -5.30 3.10
N GLU A 122 -0.99 -4.02 2.77
CA GLU A 122 -1.97 -2.98 3.14
C GLU A 122 -3.36 -3.30 2.59
N ALA A 123 -3.47 -3.78 1.34
CA ALA A 123 -4.73 -4.13 0.70
C ALA A 123 -5.53 -5.21 1.47
N PHE A 124 -4.85 -6.11 2.19
CA PHE A 124 -5.50 -7.13 3.01
C PHE A 124 -6.38 -6.56 4.13
N TYR A 125 -6.08 -5.35 4.59
CA TYR A 125 -6.79 -4.73 5.71
C TYR A 125 -7.94 -3.82 5.27
N ASN A 126 -8.19 -3.68 3.97
CA ASN A 126 -9.15 -2.74 3.41
C ASN A 126 -10.59 -2.95 3.94
N ASP A 127 -10.98 -4.20 4.13
CA ASP A 127 -12.27 -4.60 4.68
C ASP A 127 -12.31 -4.70 6.22
N LYS A 128 -11.20 -4.36 6.91
CA LYS A 128 -11.03 -4.51 8.37
C LYS A 128 -10.89 -3.18 9.10
N MET A 129 -10.82 -2.09 8.36
CA MET A 129 -10.60 -0.76 8.93
C MET A 129 -11.79 -0.28 9.76
N ASP A 130 -13.02 -0.58 9.34
CA ASP A 130 -14.23 -0.18 10.08
C ASP A 130 -14.27 -0.79 11.49
N GLU A 131 -13.83 -2.04 11.66
CA GLU A 131 -13.75 -2.67 12.98
C GLU A 131 -12.73 -1.95 13.89
N ALA A 132 -11.57 -1.58 13.34
CA ALA A 132 -10.56 -0.84 14.09
C ALA A 132 -11.05 0.55 14.48
N VAL A 133 -11.74 1.24 13.58
CA VAL A 133 -12.37 2.55 13.86
C VAL A 133 -13.41 2.42 14.97
N GLN A 134 -14.29 1.42 14.91
CA GLN A 134 -15.32 1.19 15.92
C GLN A 134 -14.71 0.95 17.32
N ILE A 135 -13.61 0.19 17.40
CA ILE A 135 -12.89 -0.02 18.66
C ILE A 135 -12.37 1.32 19.24
N LEU A 136 -11.89 2.23 18.39
CA LEU A 136 -11.42 3.54 18.84
C LEU A 136 -12.58 4.44 19.29
N GLU A 137 -13.72 4.39 18.60
CA GLU A 137 -14.94 5.08 18.98
C GLU A 137 -15.49 4.59 20.33
N ASP A 138 -15.62 3.27 20.52
CA ASP A 138 -16.10 2.65 21.74
C ASP A 138 -15.24 2.98 22.96
N LYS A 139 -13.94 3.20 22.74
CA LYS A 139 -13.00 3.63 23.77
C LYS A 139 -12.99 5.14 24.00
N GLY A 140 -13.75 5.92 23.21
CA GLY A 140 -13.79 7.39 23.30
C GLY A 140 -12.46 8.07 22.93
N LEU A 141 -11.65 7.41 22.10
CA LEU A 141 -10.33 7.91 21.69
C LEU A 141 -10.39 8.81 20.45
N LEU A 142 -11.43 8.68 19.63
CA LEU A 142 -11.57 9.50 18.42
C LEU A 142 -12.03 10.92 18.76
N LYS A 143 -11.38 11.89 18.14
CA LYS A 143 -11.73 13.30 18.18
C LYS A 143 -11.80 13.87 16.76
N GLU A 144 -12.68 14.84 16.57
CA GLU A 144 -12.73 15.59 15.31
C GLU A 144 -11.72 16.73 15.33
N SER A 145 -10.92 16.83 14.27
CA SER A 145 -10.00 17.96 14.06
C SER A 145 -9.99 18.33 12.57
N LYS A 146 -10.43 19.57 12.28
CA LYS A 146 -10.49 20.11 10.90
C LYS A 146 -11.24 19.20 9.91
N GLY A 147 -12.31 18.55 10.37
CA GLY A 147 -13.10 17.62 9.57
C GLY A 147 -12.52 16.20 9.46
N ALA A 148 -11.36 15.94 10.03
CA ALA A 148 -10.75 14.60 10.09
C ALA A 148 -10.95 13.97 11.47
N SER A 149 -11.00 12.64 11.54
CA SER A 149 -11.01 11.89 12.81
C SER A 149 -9.58 11.54 13.20
N ILE A 150 -9.19 11.92 14.40
CA ILE A 150 -7.83 11.73 14.93
C ILE A 150 -7.87 11.07 16.30
N VAL A 151 -6.75 10.47 16.70
CA VAL A 151 -6.44 10.12 18.09
C VAL A 151 -5.33 11.04 18.57
N GLU A 152 -5.57 11.79 19.66
CA GLU A 152 -4.55 12.62 20.29
C GLU A 152 -3.52 11.76 21.02
N LEU A 153 -2.25 12.09 20.85
CA LEU A 153 -1.11 11.38 21.45
C LEU A 153 -0.18 12.33 22.22
N ASP A 154 -0.74 13.46 22.70
CA ASP A 154 0.00 14.49 23.45
C ASP A 154 0.65 13.94 24.72
N ASP A 155 -0.01 12.99 25.39
CA ASP A 155 0.49 12.35 26.62
C ASP A 155 1.82 11.60 26.41
N VAL A 156 2.11 11.21 25.17
CA VAL A 156 3.36 10.51 24.78
C VAL A 156 4.26 11.38 23.89
N ASN A 157 3.98 12.67 23.79
CA ASN A 157 4.70 13.64 22.95
C ASN A 157 4.82 13.23 21.48
N LEU A 158 3.78 12.65 20.92
CA LEU A 158 3.67 12.30 19.50
C LEU A 158 2.63 13.18 18.82
N PRO A 159 2.76 13.43 17.50
CA PRO A 159 1.71 14.09 16.75
C PRO A 159 0.44 13.23 16.74
N PRO A 160 -0.75 13.85 16.59
CA PRO A 160 -1.99 13.09 16.55
C PRO A 160 -1.99 12.07 15.41
N ALA A 161 -2.48 10.87 15.68
CA ALA A 161 -2.68 9.84 14.66
C ALA A 161 -3.96 10.15 13.88
N MET A 162 -3.84 10.31 12.56
CA MET A 162 -4.99 10.49 11.68
C MET A 162 -5.62 9.11 11.40
N ILE A 163 -6.92 9.00 11.61
CA ILE A 163 -7.67 7.73 11.42
C ILE A 163 -8.58 7.82 10.19
N LYS A 164 -9.32 8.93 10.07
CA LYS A 164 -10.13 9.22 8.86
C LYS A 164 -9.82 10.62 8.36
N LYS A 165 -9.67 10.77 7.07
CA LYS A 165 -9.54 12.07 6.41
C LYS A 165 -10.88 12.79 6.37
N SER A 166 -10.84 14.09 6.02
CA SER A 166 -12.06 14.91 5.88
C SER A 166 -12.98 14.46 4.74
N ASP A 167 -12.49 13.70 3.78
CA ASP A 167 -13.26 13.06 2.69
C ASP A 167 -13.85 11.70 3.08
N GLY A 168 -13.61 11.24 4.34
CA GLY A 168 -14.09 9.97 4.86
C GLY A 168 -13.17 8.77 4.59
N ALA A 169 -12.09 8.94 3.83
CA ALA A 169 -11.13 7.87 3.59
C ALA A 169 -10.38 7.52 4.89
N THR A 170 -10.19 6.25 5.15
CA THR A 170 -9.34 5.74 6.25
C THR A 170 -7.86 5.78 5.84
N LEU A 171 -6.99 5.78 6.85
CA LEU A 171 -5.53 5.78 6.69
C LEU A 171 -4.93 4.52 7.29
#